data_afbdb4311c3b53a68c251674abde9bf1
#
_entry.id   afbdb4311c3b53a68c251674abde9bf1
#
_cell.length_a   1.000
_cell.length_b   1.000
_cell.length_c   1.000
_cell.angle_alpha   90.00
_cell.angle_beta   90.00
_cell.angle_gamma   90.00
#
_symmetry.space_group_name_H-M   'P 1'
#
loop_
_entity.id
_entity.type
_entity.pdbx_description
1 polymer ?
#
loop_
_entity_poly.entity_id
_entity_poly.type
_entity_poly.pdbx_seq_one_letter_code
_entity_poly.pdbx_strand_id
1 'polypeptide(L)'
;MNYLIQAIADGIKDAGCTHYANYPGFHANELHAALNAPYTSCDEKNAFAFAWGCSMAGERAVVSFKNVGLNDAADAFLGAHFVGCRAGLVLVLFDDCDIQHSQSRIDVRPYFLICGGLWLEPRSVPEAYDFAKKAFAYSEKFQIPVVLRVTNILYDMGLMPAAWERSQEPVVKFDSLQRYPNRSPYVVHPSEAWRMEQELEEKNRNIREFVETLYLDQPEECSPQIICGAKRNAMAKAPFRIFTLPVPALALKKRFGNCPLSNLTVYEHGGIPFMGSQISEALRGPGCLSRMMTPPKGVRSKYHNNDFMEALFSVLRGTPESIVCGDLGTFTMDPGRTLQLCLCYGISPAVAMGVAEASHGGNRVFCVTGDAAYLHSGQQCLYEMVERQVSVTVFVLENGGAAGTGGQHIPGDLKRAPSVIRQWELDYPSCTEESLARFVDDLPKQGINLVVVHTPQN
;
A
#
# COMPACT_ATOMS: atom_id res chain seq x y z
N MET A 1 -7.10 6.70 28.31
CA MET A 1 -6.78 5.67 27.28
C MET A 1 -8.07 5.44 26.47
N ASN A 2 -8.02 5.48 25.17
CA ASN A 2 -9.18 5.18 24.33
C ASN A 2 -9.25 3.66 24.07
N TYR A 3 -10.36 3.02 24.43
CA TYR A 3 -10.53 1.57 24.29
C TYR A 3 -10.50 1.10 22.82
N LEU A 4 -10.96 1.93 21.89
CA LEU A 4 -10.89 1.62 20.46
C LEU A 4 -9.43 1.52 19.97
N ILE A 5 -8.61 2.50 20.31
CA ILE A 5 -7.20 2.52 19.92
C ILE A 5 -6.49 1.29 20.51
N GLN A 6 -6.76 0.97 21.78
CA GLN A 6 -6.18 -0.22 22.39
C GLN A 6 -6.67 -1.52 21.73
N ALA A 7 -7.94 -1.62 21.39
CA ALA A 7 -8.49 -2.79 20.70
C ALA A 7 -7.85 -3.01 19.33
N ILE A 8 -7.69 -1.94 18.53
CA ILE A 8 -7.00 -2.01 17.24
C ILE A 8 -5.54 -2.43 17.42
N ALA A 9 -4.82 -1.80 18.37
CA ALA A 9 -3.43 -2.13 18.64
C ALA A 9 -3.25 -3.59 19.10
N ASP A 10 -4.14 -4.08 19.96
CA ASP A 10 -4.14 -5.47 20.41
C ASP A 10 -4.43 -6.43 19.24
N GLY A 11 -5.39 -6.10 18.37
CA GLY A 11 -5.70 -6.90 17.19
C GLY A 11 -4.50 -7.00 16.22
N ILE A 12 -3.80 -5.90 15.98
CA ILE A 12 -2.58 -5.86 15.15
C ILE A 12 -1.48 -6.73 15.77
N LYS A 13 -1.25 -6.61 17.08
CA LYS A 13 -0.25 -7.43 17.80
C LYS A 13 -0.62 -8.91 17.80
N ASP A 14 -1.88 -9.24 18.06
CA ASP A 14 -2.38 -10.62 18.07
C ASP A 14 -2.39 -11.27 16.68
N ALA A 15 -2.38 -10.44 15.62
CA ALA A 15 -2.11 -10.87 14.26
C ALA A 15 -0.62 -11.16 13.98
N GLY A 16 0.28 -10.92 14.93
CA GLY A 16 1.71 -11.11 14.74
C GLY A 16 2.36 -10.10 13.79
N CYS A 17 1.76 -8.92 13.63
CA CYS A 17 2.36 -7.83 12.86
C CYS A 17 3.48 -7.18 13.68
N THR A 18 4.64 -6.99 13.07
CA THR A 18 5.84 -6.43 13.70
C THR A 18 6.38 -5.17 13.03
N HIS A 19 5.90 -4.87 11.84
CA HIS A 19 6.34 -3.70 11.07
C HIS A 19 5.25 -2.63 11.03
N TYR A 20 5.60 -1.44 11.52
CA TYR A 20 4.68 -0.32 11.70
C TYR A 20 5.17 0.90 10.95
N ALA A 21 4.30 1.49 10.13
CA ALA A 21 4.50 2.76 9.49
C ALA A 21 3.37 3.74 9.87
N ASN A 22 3.69 4.99 9.99
CA ASN A 22 2.73 6.02 10.38
C ASN A 22 3.15 7.36 9.81
N TYR A 23 2.17 8.15 9.36
CA TYR A 23 2.37 9.57 9.23
C TYR A 23 1.45 10.32 10.22
N PRO A 24 1.95 11.37 10.92
CA PRO A 24 1.20 12.05 11.98
C PRO A 24 -0.13 12.62 11.50
N GLY A 25 -1.18 12.35 12.26
CA GLY A 25 -2.52 12.85 11.97
C GLY A 25 -3.54 12.39 13.00
N PHE A 26 -4.77 12.85 12.83
CA PHE A 26 -5.92 12.55 13.68
C PHE A 26 -5.99 11.06 14.03
N HIS A 27 -5.86 10.75 15.33
CA HIS A 27 -5.84 9.42 15.96
C HIS A 27 -4.77 8.43 15.46
N ALA A 28 -4.12 8.65 14.32
CA ALA A 28 -3.03 7.80 13.87
C ALA A 28 -1.85 7.83 14.86
N ASN A 29 -1.58 8.99 15.47
CA ASN A 29 -0.53 9.12 16.50
C ASN A 29 -0.82 8.30 17.75
N GLU A 30 -2.10 8.20 18.14
CA GLU A 30 -2.49 7.42 19.32
C GLU A 30 -2.30 5.93 19.07
N LEU A 31 -2.63 5.45 17.86
CA LEU A 31 -2.38 4.07 17.46
C LEU A 31 -0.88 3.78 17.39
N HIS A 32 -0.10 4.69 16.82
CA HIS A 32 1.35 4.59 16.77
C HIS A 32 1.96 4.43 18.18
N ALA A 33 1.52 5.27 19.13
CA ALA A 33 1.94 5.17 20.52
C ALA A 33 1.49 3.85 21.20
N ALA A 34 0.26 3.38 20.94
CA ALA A 34 -0.27 2.12 21.49
C ALA A 34 0.46 0.88 20.94
N LEU A 35 0.98 0.97 19.73
CA LEU A 35 1.83 -0.07 19.12
C LEU A 35 3.27 -0.04 19.65
N ASN A 36 3.68 1.02 20.34
CA ASN A 36 5.07 1.33 20.70
C ASN A 36 5.98 1.39 19.46
N ALA A 37 5.43 1.92 18.36
CA ALA A 37 6.18 2.04 17.11
C ALA A 37 7.30 3.09 17.28
N PRO A 38 8.54 2.77 16.90
CA PRO A 38 9.68 3.65 17.22
C PRO A 38 9.86 4.83 16.26
N TYR A 39 9.31 4.71 15.04
CA TYR A 39 9.62 5.66 13.95
C TYR A 39 8.36 6.21 13.30
N THR A 40 8.43 7.47 12.90
CA THR A 40 7.43 8.16 12.08
C THR A 40 7.96 8.33 10.66
N SER A 41 7.14 8.10 9.65
CA SER A 41 7.52 8.24 8.26
C SER A 41 7.56 9.71 7.82
N CYS A 42 8.28 10.00 6.74
CA CYS A 42 8.45 11.37 6.24
C CYS A 42 7.19 11.91 5.53
N ASP A 43 6.35 11.05 4.97
CA ASP A 43 5.02 11.35 4.42
C ASP A 43 4.20 10.06 4.30
N GLU A 44 2.92 10.19 3.91
CA GLU A 44 2.00 9.05 3.80
C GLU A 44 2.35 8.12 2.63
N LYS A 45 2.84 8.67 1.53
CA LYS A 45 3.26 7.90 0.35
C LYS A 45 4.44 6.99 0.68
N ASN A 46 5.48 7.54 1.33
CA ASN A 46 6.64 6.77 1.77
C ASN A 46 6.28 5.77 2.88
N ALA A 47 5.40 6.16 3.84
CA ALA A 47 4.88 5.25 4.87
C ALA A 47 4.22 4.01 4.25
N PHE A 48 3.37 4.22 3.25
CA PHE A 48 2.68 3.12 2.57
C PHE A 48 3.66 2.25 1.77
N ALA A 49 4.61 2.87 1.05
CA ALA A 49 5.62 2.18 0.26
C ALA A 49 6.57 1.33 1.14
N PHE A 50 6.97 1.83 2.29
CA PHE A 50 7.73 1.09 3.30
C PHE A 50 6.96 -0.16 3.76
N ALA A 51 5.70 0.01 4.18
CA ALA A 51 4.88 -1.11 4.63
C ALA A 51 4.65 -2.16 3.52
N TRP A 52 4.50 -1.71 2.26
CA TRP A 52 4.46 -2.61 1.12
C TRP A 52 5.78 -3.37 0.94
N GLY A 53 6.92 -2.70 1.10
CA GLY A 53 8.25 -3.33 1.06
C GLY A 53 8.41 -4.43 2.10
N CYS A 54 7.94 -4.20 3.35
CA CYS A 54 7.91 -5.22 4.41
C CYS A 54 7.03 -6.41 4.03
N SER A 55 5.83 -6.15 3.53
CA SER A 55 4.91 -7.20 3.03
C SER A 55 5.56 -8.03 1.91
N MET A 56 6.28 -7.39 0.99
CA MET A 56 6.99 -8.07 -0.08
C MET A 56 8.14 -8.95 0.43
N ALA A 57 8.81 -8.53 1.50
CA ALA A 57 9.83 -9.34 2.16
C ALA A 57 9.25 -10.56 2.91
N GLY A 58 7.94 -10.61 3.12
CA GLY A 58 7.23 -11.73 3.74
C GLY A 58 6.78 -11.49 5.17
N GLU A 59 6.85 -10.25 5.65
CA GLU A 59 6.46 -9.87 7.00
C GLU A 59 5.17 -9.04 7.00
N ARG A 60 4.27 -9.29 7.97
CA ARG A 60 3.04 -8.50 8.14
C ARG A 60 3.37 -7.06 8.48
N ALA A 61 2.74 -6.12 7.77
CA ALA A 61 2.95 -4.70 7.98
C ALA A 61 1.63 -3.93 8.10
N VAL A 62 1.63 -2.92 8.96
CA VAL A 62 0.53 -1.96 9.07
C VAL A 62 1.02 -0.55 8.82
N VAL A 63 0.23 0.20 8.09
CA VAL A 63 0.42 1.64 7.93
C VAL A 63 -0.81 2.39 8.45
N SER A 64 -0.61 3.50 9.13
CA SER A 64 -1.71 4.31 9.67
C SER A 64 -1.52 5.80 9.41
N PHE A 65 -2.59 6.45 8.96
CA PHE A 65 -2.64 7.89 8.79
C PHE A 65 -4.10 8.38 8.71
N LYS A 66 -4.27 9.68 8.66
CA LYS A 66 -5.56 10.32 8.49
C LYS A 66 -6.08 10.14 7.06
N ASN A 67 -7.41 10.18 6.88
CA ASN A 67 -8.05 9.99 5.57
C ASN A 67 -7.50 10.90 4.46
N VAL A 68 -7.21 12.16 4.75
CA VAL A 68 -6.64 13.09 3.75
C VAL A 68 -5.26 12.64 3.24
N GLY A 69 -4.48 11.93 4.05
CA GLY A 69 -3.19 11.38 3.68
C GLY A 69 -3.27 10.29 2.60
N LEU A 70 -4.45 9.69 2.40
CA LEU A 70 -4.64 8.77 1.27
C LEU A 70 -4.53 9.48 -0.08
N ASN A 71 -4.77 10.79 -0.15
CA ASN A 71 -4.55 11.56 -1.40
C ASN A 71 -3.05 11.65 -1.73
N ASP A 72 -2.19 11.79 -0.72
CA ASP A 72 -0.75 11.76 -0.90
C ASP A 72 -0.26 10.35 -1.24
N ALA A 73 -0.73 9.34 -0.51
CA ALA A 73 -0.40 7.95 -0.72
C ALA A 73 -1.09 7.29 -1.94
N ALA A 74 -1.95 8.01 -2.68
CA ALA A 74 -2.85 7.42 -3.68
C ALA A 74 -2.11 6.60 -4.74
N ASP A 75 -1.00 7.10 -5.27
CA ASP A 75 -0.20 6.40 -6.28
C ASP A 75 0.34 5.06 -5.75
N ALA A 76 0.91 5.06 -4.55
CA ALA A 76 1.41 3.85 -3.91
C ALA A 76 0.28 2.88 -3.54
N PHE A 77 -0.84 3.40 -3.02
CA PHE A 77 -2.01 2.60 -2.64
C PHE A 77 -2.67 1.91 -3.84
N LEU A 78 -2.93 2.66 -4.92
CA LEU A 78 -3.51 2.12 -6.15
C LEU A 78 -2.53 1.13 -6.82
N GLY A 79 -1.24 1.48 -6.86
CA GLY A 79 -0.19 0.62 -7.37
C GLY A 79 -0.13 -0.73 -6.63
N ALA A 80 -0.25 -0.74 -5.30
CA ALA A 80 -0.22 -1.96 -4.51
C ALA A 80 -1.46 -2.86 -4.74
N HIS A 81 -2.62 -2.31 -5.07
CA HIS A 81 -3.76 -3.13 -5.50
C HIS A 81 -3.51 -3.76 -6.87
N PHE A 82 -2.90 -3.01 -7.77
CA PHE A 82 -2.59 -3.47 -9.13
C PHE A 82 -1.48 -4.53 -9.15
N VAL A 83 -0.39 -4.29 -8.41
CA VAL A 83 0.77 -5.19 -8.33
C VAL A 83 0.51 -6.35 -7.38
N GLY A 84 -0.21 -6.10 -6.29
CA GLY A 84 -0.45 -7.05 -5.21
C GLY A 84 0.55 -6.91 -4.05
N CYS A 85 0.38 -7.77 -3.04
CA CYS A 85 1.27 -7.91 -1.88
C CYS A 85 1.47 -9.40 -1.55
N ARG A 86 2.46 -9.72 -0.70
CA ARG A 86 2.75 -11.10 -0.27
C ARG A 86 2.19 -11.37 1.12
N ALA A 87 2.88 -10.89 2.15
CA ALA A 87 2.38 -10.96 3.52
C ALA A 87 1.30 -9.90 3.76
N GLY A 88 0.57 -10.03 4.85
CA GLY A 88 -0.54 -9.16 5.17
C GLY A 88 -0.14 -7.67 5.24
N LEU A 89 -0.80 -6.84 4.45
CA LEU A 89 -0.65 -5.39 4.43
C LEU A 89 -1.99 -4.73 4.78
N VAL A 90 -2.00 -3.97 5.87
CA VAL A 90 -3.22 -3.31 6.37
C VAL A 90 -3.01 -1.81 6.46
N LEU A 91 -3.93 -1.05 5.89
CA LEU A 91 -4.04 0.39 6.07
C LEU A 91 -5.11 0.69 7.12
N VAL A 92 -4.73 1.24 8.28
CA VAL A 92 -5.66 1.79 9.26
C VAL A 92 -5.89 3.26 8.93
N LEU A 93 -7.06 3.55 8.39
CA LEU A 93 -7.42 4.86 7.87
C LEU A 93 -8.35 5.57 8.84
N PHE A 94 -7.85 6.60 9.53
CA PHE A 94 -8.64 7.40 10.46
C PHE A 94 -9.42 8.48 9.71
N ASP A 95 -10.75 8.38 9.74
CA ASP A 95 -11.64 9.26 8.98
C ASP A 95 -12.46 10.18 9.90
N ASP A 96 -12.11 11.47 9.85
CA ASP A 96 -12.83 12.54 10.55
C ASP A 96 -14.04 13.01 9.73
N CYS A 97 -15.00 12.12 9.55
CA CYS A 97 -16.17 12.34 8.71
C CYS A 97 -17.11 13.47 9.20
N ASP A 98 -17.03 13.87 10.47
CA ASP A 98 -17.83 14.95 11.08
C ASP A 98 -17.04 16.27 11.21
N ILE A 99 -15.83 16.35 10.69
CA ILE A 99 -14.97 17.56 10.69
C ILE A 99 -14.69 18.08 12.12
N GLN A 100 -14.43 17.21 13.07
CA GLN A 100 -14.12 17.64 14.43
C GLN A 100 -12.69 18.16 14.57
N HIS A 101 -11.76 17.64 13.76
CA HIS A 101 -10.33 17.93 13.82
C HIS A 101 -9.72 18.18 12.42
N SER A 102 -10.53 18.49 11.44
CA SER A 102 -10.11 18.72 10.05
C SER A 102 -10.54 20.08 9.56
N GLN A 103 -9.75 20.71 8.71
CA GLN A 103 -10.11 21.94 8.00
C GLN A 103 -10.98 21.66 6.76
N SER A 104 -11.01 20.42 6.28
CA SER A 104 -11.78 20.04 5.09
C SER A 104 -12.45 18.68 5.27
N ARG A 105 -13.62 18.54 4.65
CA ARG A 105 -14.36 17.29 4.60
C ARG A 105 -14.02 16.55 3.31
N ILE A 106 -13.00 15.71 3.35
CA ILE A 106 -12.58 14.92 2.21
C ILE A 106 -13.02 13.48 2.42
N ASP A 107 -13.83 12.97 1.49
CA ASP A 107 -14.25 11.57 1.47
C ASP A 107 -13.34 10.80 0.52
N VAL A 108 -12.59 9.85 1.04
CA VAL A 108 -11.65 9.04 0.27
C VAL A 108 -12.20 7.66 -0.13
N ARG A 109 -13.43 7.31 0.25
CA ARG A 109 -14.08 6.05 -0.15
C ARG A 109 -14.19 5.87 -1.67
N PRO A 110 -14.31 6.93 -2.50
CA PRO A 110 -14.26 6.78 -3.95
C PRO A 110 -13.03 6.10 -4.53
N TYR A 111 -11.89 6.06 -3.82
CA TYR A 111 -10.74 5.27 -4.25
C TYR A 111 -11.08 3.79 -4.42
N PHE A 112 -12.06 3.27 -3.66
CA PHE A 112 -12.59 1.94 -3.86
C PHE A 112 -13.14 1.70 -5.29
N LEU A 113 -13.70 2.71 -5.93
CA LEU A 113 -14.21 2.58 -7.31
C LEU A 113 -13.09 2.42 -8.34
N ILE A 114 -11.87 2.86 -8.00
CA ILE A 114 -10.71 2.79 -8.89
C ILE A 114 -10.04 1.41 -8.78
N CYS A 115 -9.79 0.94 -7.56
CA CYS A 115 -9.01 -0.28 -7.33
C CYS A 115 -9.81 -1.46 -6.79
N GLY A 116 -11.01 -1.23 -6.25
CA GLY A 116 -11.75 -2.26 -5.52
C GLY A 116 -11.11 -2.59 -4.17
N GLY A 117 -10.84 -3.87 -3.94
CA GLY A 117 -10.25 -4.36 -2.70
C GLY A 117 -11.26 -4.66 -1.60
N LEU A 118 -10.77 -4.83 -0.39
CA LEU A 118 -11.57 -5.06 0.81
C LEU A 118 -11.37 -3.92 1.81
N TRP A 119 -12.46 -3.21 2.11
CA TRP A 119 -12.51 -2.20 3.14
C TRP A 119 -13.43 -2.68 4.26
N LEU A 120 -12.94 -2.59 5.49
CA LEU A 120 -13.66 -2.95 6.71
C LEU A 120 -13.96 -1.69 7.51
N GLU A 121 -15.20 -1.52 7.92
CA GLU A 121 -15.64 -0.40 8.75
C GLU A 121 -16.31 -0.93 10.02
N PRO A 122 -15.58 -1.08 11.14
CA PRO A 122 -16.10 -1.68 12.36
C PRO A 122 -17.21 -0.84 12.96
N ARG A 123 -18.19 -1.52 13.58
CA ARG A 123 -19.40 -0.95 14.17
C ARG A 123 -19.29 -0.77 15.69
N SER A 124 -18.29 -1.42 16.31
CA SER A 124 -18.04 -1.43 17.74
C SER A 124 -16.57 -1.64 18.05
N VAL A 125 -16.18 -1.39 19.29
CA VAL A 125 -14.81 -1.56 19.78
C VAL A 125 -14.36 -3.03 19.71
N PRO A 126 -15.15 -4.04 20.15
CA PRO A 126 -14.76 -5.45 19.99
C PRO A 126 -14.61 -5.84 18.52
N GLU A 127 -15.47 -5.37 17.62
CA GLU A 127 -15.37 -5.64 16.19
C GLU A 127 -14.12 -5.00 15.57
N ALA A 128 -13.72 -3.83 16.09
CA ALA A 128 -12.47 -3.19 15.64
C ALA A 128 -11.23 -4.04 15.98
N TYR A 129 -11.21 -4.69 17.15
CA TYR A 129 -10.20 -5.69 17.48
C TYR A 129 -10.19 -6.85 16.49
N ASP A 130 -11.37 -7.46 16.27
CA ASP A 130 -11.50 -8.60 15.37
C ASP A 130 -11.08 -8.27 13.93
N PHE A 131 -11.50 -7.11 13.43
CA PHE A 131 -11.15 -6.70 12.06
C PHE A 131 -9.68 -6.35 11.95
N ALA A 132 -9.10 -5.64 12.92
CA ALA A 132 -7.68 -5.33 12.94
C ALA A 132 -6.82 -6.60 12.92
N LYS A 133 -7.27 -7.65 13.62
CA LYS A 133 -6.60 -8.96 13.64
C LYS A 133 -6.76 -9.72 12.33
N LYS A 134 -7.98 -9.85 11.83
CA LYS A 134 -8.30 -10.67 10.64
C LYS A 134 -7.89 -10.03 9.32
N ALA A 135 -7.73 -8.70 9.28
CA ALA A 135 -7.39 -7.96 8.07
C ALA A 135 -6.10 -8.46 7.40
N PHE A 136 -5.11 -8.88 8.18
CA PHE A 136 -3.86 -9.44 7.65
C PHE A 136 -4.10 -10.76 6.91
N ALA A 137 -4.84 -11.68 7.51
CA ALA A 137 -5.19 -12.94 6.86
C ALA A 137 -6.04 -12.73 5.60
N TYR A 138 -6.91 -11.72 5.58
CA TYR A 138 -7.66 -11.36 4.37
C TYR A 138 -6.75 -10.76 3.30
N SER A 139 -5.78 -9.91 3.69
CA SER A 139 -4.79 -9.38 2.77
C SER A 139 -3.96 -10.50 2.13
N GLU A 140 -3.51 -11.46 2.92
CA GLU A 140 -2.77 -12.64 2.45
C GLU A 140 -3.62 -13.52 1.52
N LYS A 141 -4.89 -13.76 1.88
CA LYS A 141 -5.83 -14.55 1.08
C LYS A 141 -6.06 -13.96 -0.32
N PHE A 142 -6.20 -12.65 -0.41
CA PHE A 142 -6.51 -11.96 -1.67
C PHE A 142 -5.29 -11.33 -2.33
N GLN A 143 -4.15 -11.34 -1.65
CA GLN A 143 -2.91 -10.73 -2.12
C GLN A 143 -3.06 -9.26 -2.53
N ILE A 144 -3.76 -8.49 -1.70
CA ILE A 144 -3.95 -7.04 -1.85
C ILE A 144 -3.95 -6.37 -0.48
N PRO A 145 -3.69 -5.05 -0.40
CA PRO A 145 -3.88 -4.31 0.83
C PRO A 145 -5.35 -4.37 1.30
N VAL A 146 -5.56 -4.45 2.62
CA VAL A 146 -6.89 -4.33 3.24
C VAL A 146 -6.97 -3.01 4.00
N VAL A 147 -8.09 -2.29 3.84
CA VAL A 147 -8.32 -1.02 4.54
C VAL A 147 -9.23 -1.26 5.76
N LEU A 148 -8.76 -0.83 6.91
CA LEU A 148 -9.57 -0.70 8.13
C LEU A 148 -9.91 0.79 8.32
N ARG A 149 -11.13 1.19 7.91
CA ARG A 149 -11.61 2.57 8.06
C ARG A 149 -12.19 2.77 9.45
N VAL A 150 -11.62 3.70 10.20
CA VAL A 150 -11.98 4.03 11.58
C VAL A 150 -12.54 5.44 11.62
N THR A 151 -13.85 5.57 11.84
CA THR A 151 -14.51 6.88 11.90
C THR A 151 -14.37 7.52 13.29
N ASN A 152 -14.42 8.85 13.35
CA ASN A 152 -14.45 9.59 14.61
C ASN A 152 -15.65 9.22 15.49
N ILE A 153 -16.77 8.80 14.90
CA ILE A 153 -17.91 8.29 15.65
C ILE A 153 -17.56 7.04 16.45
N LEU A 154 -16.85 6.11 15.81
CA LEU A 154 -16.37 4.91 16.50
C LEU A 154 -15.31 5.26 17.55
N TYR A 155 -14.46 6.24 17.26
CA TYR A 155 -13.47 6.73 18.21
C TYR A 155 -14.13 7.27 19.48
N ASP A 156 -15.18 8.09 19.35
CA ASP A 156 -15.93 8.60 20.49
C ASP A 156 -16.62 7.48 21.30
N MET A 157 -17.10 6.42 20.63
CA MET A 157 -17.60 5.23 21.31
C MET A 157 -16.51 4.53 22.12
N GLY A 158 -15.26 4.57 21.67
CA GLY A 158 -14.09 4.04 22.36
C GLY A 158 -13.68 4.81 23.62
N LEU A 159 -14.28 5.95 23.91
CA LEU A 159 -14.11 6.66 25.20
C LEU A 159 -14.84 5.96 26.36
N MET A 160 -15.82 5.11 26.06
CA MET A 160 -16.52 4.31 27.04
C MET A 160 -15.84 2.95 27.24
N PRO A 161 -15.86 2.40 28.46
CA PRO A 161 -15.28 1.08 28.72
C PRO A 161 -15.87 0.01 27.79
N ALA A 162 -14.98 -0.77 27.19
CA ALA A 162 -15.32 -1.89 26.32
C ALA A 162 -14.38 -3.07 26.62
N ALA A 163 -14.85 -4.28 26.37
CA ALA A 163 -14.08 -5.51 26.54
C ALA A 163 -14.08 -6.30 25.23
N TRP A 164 -12.97 -6.99 24.97
CA TRP A 164 -12.81 -7.94 23.87
C TRP A 164 -11.98 -9.13 24.33
N GLU A 165 -12.20 -10.29 23.72
CA GLU A 165 -11.44 -11.49 24.01
C GLU A 165 -10.24 -11.58 23.07
N ARG A 166 -9.05 -11.62 23.65
CA ARG A 166 -7.80 -11.72 22.89
C ARG A 166 -7.53 -13.16 22.47
N SER A 167 -7.09 -13.33 21.24
CA SER A 167 -6.64 -14.61 20.72
C SER A 167 -5.63 -14.38 19.60
N GLN A 168 -4.59 -15.21 19.55
CA GLN A 168 -3.58 -15.13 18.50
C GLN A 168 -4.15 -15.60 17.17
N GLU A 169 -3.81 -14.91 16.09
CA GLU A 169 -4.09 -15.34 14.72
C GLU A 169 -2.88 -16.11 14.17
N PRO A 170 -3.09 -17.23 13.46
CA PRO A 170 -1.99 -17.91 12.80
C PRO A 170 -1.22 -16.99 11.85
N VAL A 171 0.09 -16.98 11.96
CA VAL A 171 0.96 -16.22 11.05
C VAL A 171 1.43 -17.15 9.94
N VAL A 172 1.11 -16.78 8.70
CA VAL A 172 1.64 -17.47 7.52
C VAL A 172 3.12 -17.11 7.39
N LYS A 173 3.96 -18.13 7.32
CA LYS A 173 5.38 -17.93 7.05
C LYS A 173 5.58 -17.90 5.54
N PHE A 174 6.17 -16.83 5.08
CA PHE A 174 6.60 -16.68 3.69
C PHE A 174 8.10 -17.00 3.60
N ASP A 175 8.49 -17.64 2.51
CA ASP A 175 9.91 -17.77 2.20
C ASP A 175 10.54 -16.38 2.03
N SER A 176 11.83 -16.26 2.33
CA SER A 176 12.56 -15.02 2.07
C SER A 176 12.37 -14.58 0.63
N LEU A 177 12.32 -13.26 0.41
CA LEU A 177 12.20 -12.73 -0.94
C LEU A 177 13.43 -13.17 -1.75
N GLN A 178 13.16 -13.94 -2.79
CA GLN A 178 14.18 -14.45 -3.70
C GLN A 178 14.05 -13.80 -5.06
N ARG A 179 15.12 -13.88 -5.81
CA ARG A 179 15.11 -13.42 -7.18
C ARG A 179 14.27 -14.34 -8.06
N TYR A 180 13.40 -13.76 -8.85
CA TYR A 180 12.62 -14.51 -9.85
C TYR A 180 13.51 -14.86 -11.06
N PRO A 181 13.46 -16.11 -11.55
CA PRO A 181 14.22 -16.52 -12.74
C PRO A 181 13.73 -15.82 -14.02
N ASN A 182 12.48 -15.38 -14.00
CA ASN A 182 11.85 -14.58 -15.03
C ASN A 182 11.54 -13.18 -14.49
N ARG A 183 10.82 -12.34 -15.25
CA ARG A 183 10.35 -11.07 -14.75
C ARG A 183 9.53 -11.28 -13.46
N SER A 184 9.85 -10.51 -12.44
CA SER A 184 9.09 -10.55 -11.21
C SER A 184 7.64 -10.12 -11.48
N PRO A 185 6.64 -10.82 -10.93
CA PRO A 185 5.24 -10.40 -11.04
C PRO A 185 4.94 -9.08 -10.31
N TYR A 186 5.87 -8.60 -9.51
CA TYR A 186 5.77 -7.37 -8.69
C TYR A 186 6.52 -6.18 -9.31
N VAL A 187 6.76 -6.23 -10.61
CA VAL A 187 7.35 -5.12 -11.37
C VAL A 187 6.34 -4.64 -12.40
N VAL A 188 5.89 -3.40 -12.24
CA VAL A 188 5.02 -2.76 -13.24
C VAL A 188 5.76 -2.66 -14.56
N HIS A 189 5.16 -3.26 -15.60
CA HIS A 189 5.74 -3.28 -16.94
C HIS A 189 4.64 -3.28 -17.99
N PRO A 190 4.77 -2.55 -19.11
CA PRO A 190 3.72 -2.44 -20.11
C PRO A 190 3.21 -3.76 -20.67
N SER A 191 4.08 -4.78 -20.83
CA SER A 191 3.65 -6.10 -21.31
C SER A 191 2.85 -6.92 -20.29
N GLU A 192 2.97 -6.58 -18.99
CA GLU A 192 2.32 -7.27 -17.88
C GLU A 192 1.05 -6.56 -17.42
N ALA A 193 0.88 -5.28 -17.78
CA ALA A 193 -0.22 -4.45 -17.29
C ALA A 193 -1.60 -5.08 -17.53
N TRP A 194 -1.79 -5.69 -18.69
CA TRP A 194 -3.05 -6.39 -19.01
C TRP A 194 -3.30 -7.62 -18.11
N ARG A 195 -2.27 -8.42 -17.87
CA ARG A 195 -2.35 -9.57 -16.96
C ARG A 195 -2.66 -9.13 -15.54
N MET A 196 -1.96 -8.09 -15.05
CA MET A 196 -2.17 -7.53 -13.71
C MET A 196 -3.61 -6.99 -13.54
N GLU A 197 -4.16 -6.34 -14.57
CA GLU A 197 -5.54 -5.85 -14.56
C GLU A 197 -6.55 -7.00 -14.48
N GLN A 198 -6.34 -8.08 -15.24
CA GLN A 198 -7.20 -9.27 -15.18
C GLN A 198 -7.12 -9.97 -13.83
N GLU A 199 -5.93 -10.09 -13.26
CA GLU A 199 -5.72 -10.65 -11.91
C GLU A 199 -6.41 -9.82 -10.83
N LEU A 200 -6.34 -8.48 -10.92
CA LEU A 200 -7.04 -7.59 -10.01
C LEU A 200 -8.56 -7.74 -10.13
N GLU A 201 -9.10 -7.87 -11.32
CA GLU A 201 -10.53 -8.13 -11.53
C GLU A 201 -10.98 -9.48 -10.93
N GLU A 202 -10.16 -10.51 -11.08
CA GLU A 202 -10.43 -11.82 -10.47
C GLU A 202 -10.38 -11.73 -8.93
N LYS A 203 -9.37 -11.08 -8.36
CA LYS A 203 -9.28 -10.83 -6.92
C LYS A 203 -10.52 -10.09 -6.41
N ASN A 204 -10.95 -9.04 -7.10
CA ASN A 204 -12.14 -8.27 -6.74
C ASN A 204 -13.43 -9.10 -6.83
N ARG A 205 -13.53 -10.03 -7.77
CA ARG A 205 -14.66 -10.98 -7.85
C ARG A 205 -14.67 -11.91 -6.64
N ASN A 206 -13.52 -12.52 -6.31
CA ASN A 206 -13.37 -13.40 -5.17
C ASN A 206 -13.66 -12.67 -3.84
N ILE A 207 -13.29 -11.39 -3.73
CA ILE A 207 -13.64 -10.56 -2.57
C ILE A 207 -15.14 -10.34 -2.49
N ARG A 208 -15.83 -10.04 -3.59
CA ARG A 208 -17.30 -9.88 -3.58
C ARG A 208 -18.00 -11.16 -3.09
N GLU A 209 -17.56 -12.31 -3.57
CA GLU A 209 -18.11 -13.60 -3.12
C GLU A 209 -17.82 -13.85 -1.63
N PHE A 210 -16.61 -13.55 -1.18
CA PHE A 210 -16.24 -13.67 0.23
C PHE A 210 -17.06 -12.74 1.13
N VAL A 211 -17.27 -11.50 0.72
CA VAL A 211 -18.04 -10.53 1.50
C VAL A 211 -19.45 -11.04 1.78
N GLU A 212 -20.10 -11.73 0.83
CA GLU A 212 -21.43 -12.32 1.09
C GLU A 212 -21.41 -13.28 2.28
N THR A 213 -20.32 -14.01 2.48
CA THR A 213 -20.20 -14.96 3.61
C THR A 213 -20.16 -14.27 4.97
N LEU A 214 -19.71 -13.02 5.03
CA LEU A 214 -19.66 -12.24 6.28
C LEU A 214 -21.04 -11.77 6.77
N TYR A 215 -22.08 -11.93 5.94
CA TYR A 215 -23.43 -11.45 6.22
C TYR A 215 -24.45 -12.57 6.41
N LEU A 216 -24.04 -13.83 6.43
CA LEU A 216 -24.94 -14.99 6.54
C LEU A 216 -25.73 -14.99 7.85
N ASP A 217 -25.12 -14.54 8.95
CA ASP A 217 -25.69 -14.58 10.30
C ASP A 217 -26.53 -13.34 10.65
N GLN A 218 -26.76 -12.45 9.69
CA GLN A 218 -27.60 -11.27 9.98
C GLN A 218 -29.10 -11.65 10.05
N PRO A 219 -29.87 -11.03 10.96
CA PRO A 219 -31.29 -11.32 11.13
C PRO A 219 -32.07 -11.21 9.82
N GLU A 220 -32.99 -12.13 9.56
CA GLU A 220 -33.81 -12.12 8.34
C GLU A 220 -34.83 -10.97 8.34
N GLU A 221 -35.39 -10.63 9.49
CA GLU A 221 -36.33 -9.52 9.64
C GLU A 221 -35.57 -8.24 9.99
N CYS A 222 -35.43 -7.34 9.04
CA CYS A 222 -34.83 -6.03 9.22
C CYS A 222 -35.84 -4.92 8.94
N SER A 223 -35.73 -3.82 9.68
CA SER A 223 -36.43 -2.59 9.29
C SER A 223 -35.87 -2.10 7.92
N PRO A 224 -36.61 -1.26 7.17
CA PRO A 224 -36.14 -0.69 5.93
C PRO A 224 -35.02 0.34 6.13
N GLN A 225 -34.20 0.14 7.15
CA GLN A 225 -33.10 1.00 7.54
C GLN A 225 -31.78 0.25 7.39
N ILE A 226 -30.83 0.88 6.71
CA ILE A 226 -29.48 0.36 6.49
C ILE A 226 -28.51 1.31 7.19
N ILE A 227 -27.65 0.78 8.04
CA ILE A 227 -26.59 1.52 8.72
C ILE A 227 -25.25 1.07 8.19
N CYS A 228 -24.45 2.01 7.71
CA CYS A 228 -23.07 1.79 7.28
C CYS A 228 -22.12 2.21 8.41
N GLY A 229 -21.32 1.25 8.90
CA GLY A 229 -20.38 1.47 9.99
C GLY A 229 -21.00 1.72 11.37
N ALA A 230 -20.28 2.48 12.20
CA ALA A 230 -20.66 2.79 13.58
C ALA A 230 -21.80 3.84 13.65
N LYS A 231 -22.68 3.72 14.65
CA LYS A 231 -23.72 4.71 14.96
C LYS A 231 -23.90 4.84 16.46
N ARG A 232 -23.94 6.08 16.96
CA ARG A 232 -24.04 6.39 18.40
C ARG A 232 -25.35 5.95 19.05
N ASN A 233 -26.47 6.06 18.35
CA ASN A 233 -27.81 5.83 18.96
C ASN A 233 -28.38 4.47 18.54
N ALA A 234 -28.87 3.71 19.52
CA ALA A 234 -29.66 2.51 19.25
C ALA A 234 -30.94 2.86 18.50
N MET A 235 -31.29 2.05 17.52
CA MET A 235 -32.52 2.21 16.74
C MET A 235 -33.63 1.31 17.34
N ALA A 236 -34.87 1.76 17.28
CA ALA A 236 -36.01 1.04 17.85
C ALA A 236 -36.28 -0.33 17.19
N LYS A 237 -35.81 -0.56 15.99
CA LYS A 237 -35.88 -1.84 15.24
C LYS A 237 -34.50 -2.23 14.72
N ALA A 238 -34.21 -3.52 14.64
CA ALA A 238 -32.93 -4.05 14.14
C ALA A 238 -32.70 -3.62 12.68
N PRO A 239 -31.73 -2.72 12.41
CA PRO A 239 -31.37 -2.32 11.06
C PRO A 239 -30.48 -3.37 10.41
N PHE A 240 -30.44 -3.38 9.07
CA PHE A 240 -29.39 -4.09 8.35
C PHE A 240 -28.08 -3.28 8.46
N ARG A 241 -27.01 -3.92 8.83
CA ARG A 241 -25.72 -3.24 9.05
C ARG A 241 -24.70 -3.62 7.99
N ILE A 242 -24.17 -2.63 7.29
CA ILE A 242 -23.07 -2.80 6.33
C ILE A 242 -21.77 -2.32 6.98
N PHE A 243 -20.74 -3.15 6.91
CA PHE A 243 -19.42 -2.89 7.48
C PHE A 243 -18.27 -3.21 6.49
N THR A 244 -18.60 -3.38 5.21
CA THR A 244 -17.63 -3.69 4.16
C THR A 244 -17.83 -2.82 2.91
N LEU A 245 -16.75 -2.65 2.15
CA LEU A 245 -16.76 -2.44 0.72
C LEU A 245 -15.97 -3.61 0.11
N PRO A 246 -16.50 -4.28 -0.92
CA PRO A 246 -17.78 -4.03 -1.59
C PRO A 246 -18.99 -4.28 -0.67
N VAL A 247 -20.14 -3.74 -1.06
CA VAL A 247 -21.39 -4.01 -0.34
C VAL A 247 -21.88 -5.44 -0.63
N PRO A 248 -22.56 -6.12 0.33
CA PRO A 248 -23.05 -7.48 0.15
C PRO A 248 -24.30 -7.51 -0.74
N ALA A 249 -24.11 -7.59 -2.06
CA ALA A 249 -25.18 -7.42 -3.05
C ALA A 249 -26.27 -8.50 -2.97
N LEU A 250 -25.89 -9.76 -2.74
CA LEU A 250 -26.85 -10.87 -2.63
C LEU A 250 -27.67 -10.78 -1.33
N ALA A 251 -27.00 -10.48 -0.20
CA ALA A 251 -27.67 -10.28 1.07
C ALA A 251 -28.65 -9.11 1.01
N LEU A 252 -28.27 -8.01 0.36
CA LEU A 252 -29.15 -6.85 0.13
C LEU A 252 -30.34 -7.22 -0.76
N LYS A 253 -30.13 -7.92 -1.86
CA LYS A 253 -31.21 -8.37 -2.76
C LYS A 253 -32.18 -9.34 -2.07
N LYS A 254 -31.66 -10.28 -1.30
CA LYS A 254 -32.51 -11.23 -0.55
C LYS A 254 -33.45 -10.49 0.38
N ARG A 255 -33.01 -9.40 1.01
CA ARG A 255 -33.78 -8.68 2.05
C ARG A 255 -34.62 -7.52 1.53
N PHE A 256 -34.13 -6.80 0.55
CA PHE A 256 -34.69 -5.54 0.08
C PHE A 256 -35.05 -5.56 -1.42
N GLY A 257 -34.85 -6.66 -2.12
CA GLY A 257 -35.08 -6.72 -3.58
C GLY A 257 -36.50 -6.38 -4.00
N ASN A 258 -37.48 -6.60 -3.15
CA ASN A 258 -38.88 -6.24 -3.37
C ASN A 258 -39.28 -4.90 -2.72
N CYS A 259 -38.33 -4.22 -2.03
CA CYS A 259 -38.63 -2.95 -1.39
C CYS A 259 -38.33 -1.80 -2.37
N PRO A 260 -39.25 -0.87 -2.60
CA PRO A 260 -38.95 0.33 -3.37
C PRO A 260 -37.80 1.11 -2.75
N LEU A 261 -36.83 1.57 -3.55
CA LEU A 261 -35.67 2.31 -3.07
C LEU A 261 -36.05 3.56 -2.27
N SER A 262 -37.18 4.19 -2.63
CA SER A 262 -37.75 5.34 -1.92
C SER A 262 -38.12 5.05 -0.46
N ASN A 263 -38.32 3.77 -0.12
CA ASN A 263 -38.72 3.35 1.22
C ASN A 263 -37.48 2.92 2.07
N LEU A 264 -36.28 2.88 1.47
CA LEU A 264 -35.06 2.56 2.19
C LEU A 264 -34.41 3.82 2.73
N THR A 265 -34.02 3.80 4.00
CA THR A 265 -33.25 4.86 4.62
C THR A 265 -31.83 4.35 4.86
N VAL A 266 -30.83 5.01 4.26
CA VAL A 266 -29.42 4.70 4.43
C VAL A 266 -28.78 5.73 5.34
N TYR A 267 -28.18 5.26 6.42
CA TYR A 267 -27.38 6.06 7.34
C TYR A 267 -25.91 5.77 7.08
N GLU A 268 -25.18 6.77 6.64
CA GLU A 268 -23.74 6.68 6.38
C GLU A 268 -22.99 7.90 6.90
N HIS A 269 -21.69 7.74 7.09
CA HIS A 269 -20.79 8.79 7.53
C HIS A 269 -19.74 9.05 6.46
N GLY A 270 -19.69 10.25 5.91
CA GLY A 270 -18.76 10.66 4.86
C GLY A 270 -19.17 12.00 4.23
N GLY A 271 -18.32 12.48 3.33
CA GLY A 271 -18.50 13.76 2.65
C GLY A 271 -19.56 13.74 1.54
N ILE A 272 -19.84 12.55 0.99
CA ILE A 272 -20.76 12.33 -0.13
C ILE A 272 -21.67 11.12 0.17
N PRO A 273 -22.84 10.99 -0.50
CA PRO A 273 -23.73 9.84 -0.34
C PRO A 273 -23.19 8.59 -1.10
N PHE A 274 -21.99 8.15 -0.72
CA PHE A 274 -21.26 7.08 -1.41
C PHE A 274 -21.91 5.72 -1.23
N MET A 275 -22.22 5.33 0.02
CA MET A 275 -22.80 4.03 0.33
C MET A 275 -24.23 3.90 -0.23
N GLY A 276 -24.99 4.97 -0.19
CA GLY A 276 -26.33 5.01 -0.80
C GLY A 276 -26.31 4.68 -2.28
N SER A 277 -25.31 5.19 -3.00
CA SER A 277 -25.10 4.88 -4.43
C SER A 277 -24.72 3.41 -4.65
N GLN A 278 -23.79 2.87 -3.86
CA GLN A 278 -23.36 1.47 -3.94
C GLN A 278 -24.51 0.48 -3.62
N ILE A 279 -25.31 0.80 -2.61
CA ILE A 279 -26.49 -0.01 -2.24
C ILE A 279 -27.55 0.04 -3.36
N SER A 280 -27.81 1.23 -3.92
CA SER A 280 -28.75 1.39 -5.03
C SER A 280 -28.32 0.56 -6.26
N GLU A 281 -27.04 0.58 -6.60
CA GLU A 281 -26.48 -0.22 -7.69
C GLU A 281 -26.59 -1.72 -7.39
N ALA A 282 -26.23 -2.15 -6.19
CA ALA A 282 -26.34 -3.55 -5.76
C ALA A 282 -27.78 -4.08 -5.85
N LEU A 283 -28.79 -3.28 -5.49
CA LEU A 283 -30.20 -3.67 -5.52
C LEU A 283 -30.77 -3.71 -6.95
N ARG A 284 -30.40 -2.77 -7.80
CA ARG A 284 -30.83 -2.74 -9.21
C ARG A 284 -30.17 -3.84 -10.05
N GLY A 285 -29.06 -4.37 -9.60
CA GLY A 285 -28.20 -5.26 -10.36
C GLY A 285 -27.20 -4.49 -11.24
N PRO A 286 -26.18 -5.16 -11.77
CA PRO A 286 -25.24 -4.53 -12.67
C PRO A 286 -26.04 -3.95 -13.84
N GLY A 287 -25.98 -2.65 -14.02
CA GLY A 287 -26.46 -2.02 -15.24
C GLY A 287 -25.82 -2.75 -16.41
N CYS A 288 -26.56 -2.93 -17.49
CA CYS A 288 -26.24 -3.76 -18.65
C CYS A 288 -25.00 -3.32 -19.47
N LEU A 289 -24.05 -2.63 -18.86
CA LEU A 289 -22.77 -2.31 -19.48
C LEU A 289 -21.78 -3.44 -19.12
N SER A 290 -21.78 -4.47 -19.96
CA SER A 290 -20.62 -5.37 -20.01
C SER A 290 -19.40 -4.50 -20.40
N ARG A 291 -18.50 -4.26 -19.45
CA ARG A 291 -17.22 -3.63 -19.70
C ARG A 291 -16.42 -4.60 -20.57
N MET A 292 -16.45 -4.38 -21.88
CA MET A 292 -15.54 -5.08 -22.79
C MET A 292 -14.16 -4.42 -22.65
N MET A 293 -13.29 -5.06 -21.91
CA MET A 293 -11.88 -4.70 -21.87
C MET A 293 -11.25 -5.19 -23.17
N THR A 294 -10.69 -4.28 -23.94
CA THR A 294 -9.89 -4.63 -25.11
C THR A 294 -8.43 -4.70 -24.71
N PRO A 295 -7.73 -5.80 -25.05
CA PRO A 295 -6.30 -5.89 -24.78
C PRO A 295 -5.57 -4.73 -25.46
N PRO A 296 -4.60 -4.10 -24.79
CA PRO A 296 -3.81 -3.02 -25.38
C PRO A 296 -3.10 -3.54 -26.62
N LYS A 297 -3.09 -2.74 -27.69
CA LYS A 297 -2.22 -3.01 -28.84
C LYS A 297 -0.79 -2.98 -28.32
N GLY A 298 -0.02 -4.03 -28.60
CA GLY A 298 1.33 -4.23 -28.05
C GLY A 298 2.16 -2.94 -28.06
N VAL A 299 2.74 -2.63 -26.92
CA VAL A 299 3.58 -1.45 -26.73
C VAL A 299 4.90 -1.68 -27.42
N ARG A 300 5.19 -0.89 -28.46
CA ARG A 300 6.56 -0.80 -28.99
C ARG A 300 7.35 0.09 -28.03
N SER A 301 8.23 -0.52 -27.24
CA SER A 301 9.17 0.25 -26.43
C SER A 301 10.12 1.03 -27.36
N LYS A 302 10.21 2.33 -27.14
CA LYS A 302 11.23 3.19 -27.76
C LYS A 302 12.50 3.28 -26.89
N TYR A 303 12.50 2.58 -25.75
CA TYR A 303 13.60 2.69 -24.80
C TYR A 303 14.74 1.76 -25.23
N HIS A 304 15.91 2.33 -25.33
CA HIS A 304 17.16 1.62 -25.51
C HIS A 304 17.88 1.60 -24.15
N ASN A 305 18.30 0.41 -23.70
CA ASN A 305 19.27 0.34 -22.61
C ASN A 305 20.57 0.95 -23.13
N ASN A 306 21.19 1.80 -22.33
CA ASN A 306 22.57 2.15 -22.59
C ASN A 306 23.49 1.06 -22.01
N ASP A 307 24.69 0.97 -22.52
CA ASP A 307 25.67 -0.05 -22.12
C ASP A 307 25.99 -0.01 -20.63
N PHE A 308 25.87 1.17 -20.02
CA PHE A 308 26.09 1.34 -18.58
C PHE A 308 25.00 0.67 -17.74
N MET A 309 23.72 0.84 -18.09
CA MET A 309 22.63 0.18 -17.35
C MET A 309 22.76 -1.33 -17.44
N GLU A 310 23.15 -1.86 -18.60
CA GLU A 310 23.38 -3.30 -18.77
C GLU A 310 24.52 -3.79 -17.86
N ALA A 311 25.64 -3.08 -17.79
CA ALA A 311 26.76 -3.42 -16.93
C ALA A 311 26.39 -3.36 -15.43
N LEU A 312 25.75 -2.28 -15.00
CA LEU A 312 25.28 -2.15 -13.62
C LEU A 312 24.28 -3.25 -13.27
N PHE A 313 23.30 -3.48 -14.13
CA PHE A 313 22.27 -4.48 -13.89
C PHE A 313 22.81 -5.90 -13.90
N SER A 314 23.80 -6.19 -14.75
CA SER A 314 24.53 -7.47 -14.75
C SER A 314 25.21 -7.72 -13.40
N VAL A 315 25.91 -6.72 -12.87
CA VAL A 315 26.56 -6.79 -11.55
C VAL A 315 25.55 -7.00 -10.43
N LEU A 316 24.47 -6.21 -10.42
CA LEU A 316 23.42 -6.36 -9.38
C LEU A 316 22.75 -7.74 -9.46
N ARG A 317 22.55 -8.26 -10.67
CA ARG A 317 22.06 -9.62 -10.89
C ARG A 317 23.03 -10.69 -10.39
N GLY A 318 24.31 -10.49 -10.57
CA GLY A 318 25.37 -11.40 -10.15
C GLY A 318 25.65 -11.39 -8.65
N THR A 319 25.20 -10.35 -7.93
CA THR A 319 25.41 -10.23 -6.48
C THR A 319 24.55 -11.26 -5.74
N PRO A 320 25.15 -12.15 -4.93
CA PRO A 320 24.40 -13.15 -4.16
C PRO A 320 23.37 -12.52 -3.23
N GLU A 321 22.21 -13.16 -3.09
CA GLU A 321 21.10 -12.76 -2.19
C GLU A 321 20.66 -11.31 -2.37
N SER A 322 20.90 -10.73 -3.56
CA SER A 322 20.51 -9.36 -3.86
C SER A 322 19.02 -9.24 -4.18
N ILE A 323 18.39 -8.20 -3.63
CA ILE A 323 17.08 -7.72 -4.04
C ILE A 323 17.24 -6.32 -4.61
N VAL A 324 16.74 -6.12 -5.82
CA VAL A 324 16.79 -4.82 -6.51
C VAL A 324 15.40 -4.23 -6.61
N CYS A 325 15.20 -3.13 -5.91
CA CYS A 325 14.01 -2.30 -5.98
C CYS A 325 14.26 -1.16 -7.00
N GLY A 326 13.29 -0.86 -7.82
CA GLY A 326 13.45 0.24 -8.79
C GLY A 326 12.19 1.06 -8.98
N ASP A 327 12.36 2.21 -9.60
CA ASP A 327 11.27 3.11 -9.97
C ASP A 327 10.70 2.82 -11.35
N LEU A 328 9.55 3.42 -11.65
CA LEU A 328 9.03 3.47 -13.01
C LEU A 328 9.99 4.23 -13.93
N GLY A 329 10.22 3.68 -15.10
CA GLY A 329 11.10 4.27 -16.10
C GLY A 329 11.75 3.20 -16.99
N THR A 330 12.86 3.57 -17.63
CA THR A 330 13.61 2.67 -18.52
C THR A 330 14.09 1.40 -17.79
N PHE A 331 14.27 1.47 -16.48
CA PHE A 331 14.74 0.36 -15.65
C PHE A 331 13.80 -0.85 -15.69
N THR A 332 12.48 -0.62 -15.79
CA THR A 332 11.50 -1.71 -15.88
C THR A 332 11.59 -2.46 -17.21
N MET A 333 12.20 -1.83 -18.22
CA MET A 333 12.36 -2.38 -19.58
C MET A 333 13.64 -3.21 -19.72
N ASP A 334 14.45 -3.34 -18.67
CA ASP A 334 15.68 -4.13 -18.68
C ASP A 334 15.45 -5.56 -19.19
N PRO A 335 16.10 -5.98 -20.30
CA PRO A 335 16.00 -7.33 -20.84
C PRO A 335 16.48 -8.41 -19.84
N GLY A 336 17.46 -8.06 -19.00
CA GLY A 336 17.99 -8.92 -17.94
C GLY A 336 17.04 -9.11 -16.77
N ARG A 337 15.94 -8.33 -16.70
CA ARG A 337 14.89 -8.44 -15.67
C ARG A 337 15.46 -8.33 -14.26
N THR A 338 16.29 -7.32 -14.04
CA THR A 338 17.05 -7.13 -12.81
C THR A 338 16.16 -6.76 -11.64
N LEU A 339 15.14 -5.92 -11.87
CA LEU A 339 14.24 -5.47 -10.82
C LEU A 339 13.37 -6.62 -10.30
N GLN A 340 13.27 -6.74 -8.97
CA GLN A 340 12.33 -7.62 -8.30
C GLN A 340 11.08 -6.89 -7.85
N LEU A 341 11.20 -5.62 -7.49
CA LEU A 341 10.10 -4.80 -6.99
C LEU A 341 10.08 -3.44 -7.70
N CYS A 342 8.90 -3.06 -8.20
CA CYS A 342 8.64 -1.72 -8.74
C CYS A 342 7.15 -1.42 -8.54
N LEU A 343 6.85 -0.44 -7.71
CA LEU A 343 5.46 -0.11 -7.34
C LEU A 343 4.93 1.09 -8.11
N CYS A 344 5.47 2.28 -7.86
CA CYS A 344 5.10 3.51 -8.53
C CYS A 344 6.27 4.50 -8.55
N TYR A 345 6.05 5.71 -9.05
CA TYR A 345 7.12 6.67 -9.31
C TYR A 345 7.64 7.36 -8.05
N GLY A 346 8.96 7.37 -7.87
CA GLY A 346 9.68 8.14 -6.86
C GLY A 346 9.72 7.52 -5.46
N ILE A 347 9.35 6.25 -5.28
CA ILE A 347 9.26 5.61 -3.95
C ILE A 347 10.13 4.36 -3.79
N SER A 348 10.95 4.03 -4.78
CA SER A 348 11.82 2.86 -4.67
C SER A 348 12.74 2.88 -3.45
N PRO A 349 13.24 4.03 -2.96
CA PRO A 349 13.97 4.08 -1.69
C PRO A 349 13.13 3.61 -0.49
N ALA A 350 11.86 4.02 -0.38
CA ALA A 350 10.98 3.58 0.71
C ALA A 350 10.67 2.08 0.63
N VAL A 351 10.44 1.55 -0.58
CA VAL A 351 10.27 0.11 -0.79
C VAL A 351 11.54 -0.65 -0.37
N ALA A 352 12.70 -0.19 -0.79
CA ALA A 352 13.98 -0.80 -0.42
C ALA A 352 14.23 -0.76 1.10
N MET A 353 13.84 0.35 1.76
CA MET A 353 13.89 0.48 3.22
C MET A 353 13.04 -0.60 3.91
N GLY A 354 11.79 -0.79 3.46
CA GLY A 354 10.90 -1.81 4.00
C GLY A 354 11.43 -3.24 3.80
N VAL A 355 11.95 -3.53 2.60
CA VAL A 355 12.59 -4.83 2.32
C VAL A 355 13.81 -5.05 3.23
N ALA A 356 14.66 -4.05 3.39
CA ALA A 356 15.88 -4.17 4.20
C ALA A 356 15.56 -4.40 5.68
N GLU A 357 14.57 -3.69 6.23
CA GLU A 357 14.13 -3.86 7.62
C GLU A 357 13.55 -5.26 7.85
N ALA A 358 12.62 -5.69 6.98
CA ALA A 358 11.92 -6.96 7.13
C ALA A 358 12.75 -8.20 6.74
N SER A 359 13.82 -8.02 5.97
CA SER A 359 14.74 -9.13 5.62
C SER A 359 15.72 -9.48 6.74
N HIS A 360 15.79 -8.71 7.83
CA HIS A 360 16.67 -8.94 8.97
C HIS A 360 18.14 -9.23 8.60
N GLY A 361 18.62 -8.56 7.53
CA GLY A 361 19.98 -8.76 7.01
C GLY A 361 20.17 -9.99 6.12
N GLY A 362 19.12 -10.74 5.81
CA GLY A 362 19.16 -11.90 4.91
C GLY A 362 19.37 -11.55 3.44
N ASN A 363 19.09 -10.30 3.04
CA ASN A 363 19.27 -9.84 1.67
C ASN A 363 20.17 -8.61 1.60
N ARG A 364 20.95 -8.52 0.50
CA ARG A 364 21.62 -7.28 0.11
C ARG A 364 20.66 -6.44 -0.73
N VAL A 365 20.18 -5.33 -0.19
CA VAL A 365 19.12 -4.55 -0.83
C VAL A 365 19.70 -3.38 -1.61
N PHE A 366 19.38 -3.34 -2.90
CA PHE A 366 19.72 -2.26 -3.82
C PHE A 366 18.45 -1.52 -4.23
N CYS A 367 18.57 -0.20 -4.33
CA CYS A 367 17.58 0.68 -4.94
C CYS A 367 18.19 1.30 -6.18
N VAL A 368 17.48 1.27 -7.31
CA VAL A 368 17.89 1.95 -8.56
C VAL A 368 16.79 2.94 -8.94
N THR A 369 17.14 4.21 -9.01
CA THR A 369 16.21 5.31 -9.31
C THR A 369 16.86 6.31 -10.27
N GLY A 370 16.05 7.02 -11.06
CA GLY A 370 16.53 8.17 -11.84
C GLY A 370 16.55 9.44 -10.98
N ASP A 371 17.33 10.43 -11.41
CA ASP A 371 17.43 11.74 -10.75
C ASP A 371 16.04 12.40 -10.53
N ALA A 372 15.20 12.42 -11.56
CA ALA A 372 13.86 13.00 -11.48
C ALA A 372 12.96 12.25 -10.49
N ALA A 373 12.97 10.91 -10.46
CA ALA A 373 12.19 10.11 -9.53
C ALA A 373 12.70 10.26 -8.09
N TYR A 374 14.01 10.28 -7.92
CA TYR A 374 14.64 10.49 -6.62
C TYR A 374 14.27 11.85 -6.02
N LEU A 375 14.37 12.94 -6.81
CA LEU A 375 14.00 14.29 -6.37
C LEU A 375 12.48 14.46 -6.15
N HIS A 376 11.65 13.65 -6.82
CA HIS A 376 10.19 13.71 -6.68
C HIS A 376 9.72 13.33 -5.26
N SER A 377 10.14 12.18 -4.75
CA SER A 377 9.68 11.68 -3.44
C SER A 377 10.74 10.84 -2.70
N GLY A 378 11.77 10.36 -3.39
CA GLY A 378 12.71 9.38 -2.85
C GLY A 378 13.74 9.96 -1.90
N GLN A 379 14.18 11.20 -2.13
CA GLN A 379 15.28 11.81 -1.39
C GLN A 379 14.99 11.97 0.11
N GLN A 380 13.77 12.36 0.45
CA GLN A 380 13.38 12.56 1.85
C GLN A 380 13.38 11.25 2.66
N CYS A 381 13.18 10.12 2.00
CA CYS A 381 13.21 8.79 2.62
C CYS A 381 14.57 8.46 3.25
N LEU A 382 15.66 9.08 2.79
CA LEU A 382 16.99 8.89 3.35
C LEU A 382 17.08 9.26 4.83
N TYR A 383 16.31 10.24 5.28
CA TYR A 383 16.26 10.63 6.69
C TYR A 383 15.64 9.53 7.55
N GLU A 384 14.53 8.95 7.10
CA GLU A 384 13.87 7.84 7.77
C GLU A 384 14.74 6.56 7.76
N MET A 385 15.43 6.29 6.65
CA MET A 385 16.39 5.18 6.58
C MET A 385 17.49 5.26 7.65
N VAL A 386 17.96 6.48 7.93
CA VAL A 386 18.98 6.71 8.99
C VAL A 386 18.41 6.42 10.36
N GLU A 387 17.21 6.90 10.66
CA GLU A 387 16.55 6.66 11.95
C GLU A 387 16.27 5.17 12.17
N ARG A 388 15.80 4.47 11.14
CA ARG A 388 15.54 3.02 11.16
C ARG A 388 16.79 2.16 11.11
N GLN A 389 17.97 2.76 10.87
CA GLN A 389 19.28 2.09 10.81
C GLN A 389 19.31 0.93 9.77
N VAL A 390 18.59 1.06 8.68
CA VAL A 390 18.57 0.05 7.62
C VAL A 390 19.85 0.04 6.80
N SER A 391 20.09 -1.07 6.10
CA SER A 391 21.24 -1.23 5.20
C SER A 391 20.76 -1.30 3.75
N VAL A 392 20.96 -0.21 3.01
CA VAL A 392 20.51 -0.08 1.61
C VAL A 392 21.57 0.66 0.80
N THR A 393 21.81 0.22 -0.43
CA THR A 393 22.58 0.98 -1.43
C THR A 393 21.62 1.58 -2.44
N VAL A 394 21.60 2.91 -2.54
CA VAL A 394 20.74 3.67 -3.46
C VAL A 394 21.59 4.19 -4.60
N PHE A 395 21.34 3.69 -5.81
CA PHE A 395 21.92 4.19 -7.06
C PHE A 395 20.97 5.22 -7.67
N VAL A 396 21.43 6.47 -7.80
CA VAL A 396 20.72 7.54 -8.49
C VAL A 396 21.38 7.80 -9.83
N LEU A 397 20.69 7.44 -10.91
CA LEU A 397 21.18 7.64 -12.26
C LEU A 397 20.86 9.07 -12.71
N GLU A 398 21.88 9.91 -12.73
CA GLU A 398 21.79 11.30 -13.13
C GLU A 398 22.01 11.44 -14.62
N ASN A 399 20.95 11.80 -15.35
CA ASN A 399 21.01 12.13 -16.78
C ASN A 399 20.56 13.57 -17.07
N GLY A 400 20.43 14.40 -16.04
CA GLY A 400 20.09 15.82 -16.12
C GLY A 400 18.60 16.13 -16.19
N GLY A 401 17.71 15.14 -15.98
CA GLY A 401 16.27 15.39 -15.94
C GLY A 401 15.40 14.21 -16.30
N ALA A 402 14.13 14.47 -16.56
CA ALA A 402 13.11 13.45 -16.83
C ALA A 402 13.23 12.88 -18.26
N ALA A 403 14.22 12.01 -18.50
CA ALA A 403 14.54 11.48 -19.84
C ALA A 403 13.35 10.82 -20.54
N GLY A 404 12.53 10.04 -19.83
CA GLY A 404 11.37 9.34 -20.38
C GLY A 404 10.27 10.25 -20.95
N THR A 405 10.26 11.55 -20.58
CA THR A 405 9.25 12.53 -20.98
C THR A 405 9.80 13.69 -21.81
N GLY A 406 11.09 13.64 -22.17
CA GLY A 406 11.71 14.63 -23.06
C GLY A 406 12.86 15.43 -22.44
N GLY A 407 13.45 14.97 -21.35
CA GLY A 407 14.66 15.54 -20.75
C GLY A 407 14.45 16.85 -19.96
N GLN A 408 13.22 17.07 -19.45
CA GLN A 408 12.94 18.26 -18.66
C GLN A 408 13.78 18.27 -17.38
N HIS A 409 14.47 19.38 -17.15
CA HIS A 409 15.23 19.60 -15.92
C HIS A 409 14.31 19.59 -14.69
N ILE A 410 14.71 18.85 -13.67
CA ILE A 410 14.04 18.82 -12.37
C ILE A 410 14.94 19.54 -11.36
N PRO A 411 14.46 20.61 -10.72
CA PRO A 411 15.27 21.35 -9.75
C PRO A 411 15.50 20.53 -8.48
N GLY A 412 16.73 20.53 -7.99
CA GLY A 412 17.11 19.86 -6.74
C GLY A 412 18.60 19.60 -6.65
N ASP A 413 19.04 19.09 -5.52
CA ASP A 413 20.41 18.67 -5.24
C ASP A 413 20.41 17.18 -4.88
N LEU A 414 20.94 16.36 -5.75
CA LEU A 414 21.00 14.89 -5.58
C LEU A 414 21.89 14.47 -4.40
N LYS A 415 22.84 15.33 -4.01
CA LYS A 415 23.80 15.08 -2.92
C LYS A 415 23.27 15.52 -1.56
N ARG A 416 22.10 16.16 -1.51
CA ARG A 416 21.48 16.57 -0.25
C ARG A 416 21.00 15.33 0.51
N ALA A 417 21.76 14.92 1.49
CA ALA A 417 21.52 13.75 2.33
C ALA A 417 22.03 13.98 3.76
N PRO A 418 21.52 13.22 4.77
CA PRO A 418 22.11 13.22 6.10
C PRO A 418 23.62 12.93 6.07
N SER A 419 24.40 13.64 6.90
CA SER A 419 25.86 13.54 6.90
C SER A 419 26.43 12.16 7.26
N VAL A 420 25.60 11.31 7.86
CA VAL A 420 25.99 9.93 8.20
C VAL A 420 25.93 8.97 7.01
N ILE A 421 25.29 9.38 5.92
CA ILE A 421 25.17 8.58 4.69
C ILE A 421 26.49 8.69 3.92
N ARG A 422 27.03 7.56 3.53
CA ARG A 422 28.21 7.51 2.68
C ARG A 422 27.81 7.83 1.25
N GLN A 423 28.50 8.82 0.67
CA GLN A 423 28.20 9.29 -0.68
C GLN A 423 29.34 8.92 -1.63
N TRP A 424 28.97 8.47 -2.80
CA TRP A 424 29.87 8.03 -3.86
C TRP A 424 29.42 8.65 -5.18
N GLU A 425 30.38 8.89 -6.06
CA GLU A 425 30.13 9.36 -7.42
C GLU A 425 30.80 8.45 -8.41
N LEU A 426 30.10 8.14 -9.49
CA LEU A 426 30.61 7.35 -10.61
C LEU A 426 30.39 8.12 -11.91
N ASP A 427 31.43 8.26 -12.70
CA ASP A 427 31.39 8.90 -14.02
C ASP A 427 31.24 7.88 -15.13
N TYR A 428 30.20 8.02 -15.92
CA TYR A 428 30.06 7.36 -17.19
C TYR A 428 30.89 8.11 -18.26
N PRO A 429 31.57 7.46 -19.20
CA PRO A 429 31.63 6.06 -19.55
C PRO A 429 32.86 5.30 -18.98
N SER A 430 33.44 5.77 -17.90
CA SER A 430 34.64 5.11 -17.31
C SER A 430 34.35 3.77 -16.64
N CYS A 431 33.05 3.40 -16.50
CA CYS A 431 32.63 2.20 -15.80
C CYS A 431 32.59 1.00 -16.77
N THR A 432 33.30 -0.06 -16.42
CA THR A 432 33.16 -1.38 -17.02
C THR A 432 32.45 -2.32 -16.06
N GLU A 433 31.87 -3.43 -16.52
CA GLU A 433 31.26 -4.44 -15.67
C GLU A 433 32.21 -4.91 -14.55
N GLU A 434 33.48 -5.14 -14.88
CA GLU A 434 34.49 -5.54 -13.89
C GLU A 434 34.78 -4.46 -12.84
N SER A 435 34.87 -3.18 -13.27
CA SER A 435 35.09 -2.07 -12.33
C SER A 435 33.87 -1.86 -11.42
N LEU A 436 32.66 -2.01 -11.96
CA LEU A 436 31.41 -1.94 -11.18
C LEU A 436 31.28 -3.11 -10.22
N ALA A 437 31.66 -4.32 -10.63
CA ALA A 437 31.62 -5.49 -9.75
C ALA A 437 32.53 -5.27 -8.53
N ARG A 438 33.78 -4.83 -8.76
CA ARG A 438 34.70 -4.48 -7.65
C ARG A 438 34.13 -3.37 -6.78
N PHE A 439 33.61 -2.30 -7.37
CA PHE A 439 33.02 -1.20 -6.64
C PHE A 439 31.86 -1.66 -5.76
N VAL A 440 30.92 -2.46 -6.30
CA VAL A 440 29.78 -2.99 -5.55
C VAL A 440 30.24 -3.92 -4.43
N ASP A 441 31.28 -4.75 -4.65
CA ASP A 441 31.82 -5.63 -3.61
C ASP A 441 32.51 -4.87 -2.49
N ASP A 442 33.20 -3.77 -2.82
CA ASP A 442 33.90 -2.89 -1.88
C ASP A 442 32.94 -1.98 -1.08
N LEU A 443 31.70 -1.77 -1.55
CA LEU A 443 30.72 -0.97 -0.83
C LEU A 443 30.39 -1.58 0.55
N PRO A 444 30.37 -0.76 1.60
CA PRO A 444 29.95 -1.22 2.92
C PRO A 444 28.57 -1.88 2.89
N LYS A 445 28.49 -3.10 3.42
CA LYS A 445 27.25 -3.87 3.43
C LYS A 445 26.26 -3.40 4.49
N GLN A 446 26.76 -2.66 5.50
CA GLN A 446 25.93 -2.08 6.57
C GLN A 446 25.82 -0.58 6.44
N GLY A 447 24.63 -0.06 6.79
CA GLY A 447 24.28 1.34 6.67
C GLY A 447 23.89 1.73 5.24
N ILE A 448 23.80 3.03 5.01
CA ILE A 448 23.27 3.57 3.76
C ILE A 448 24.42 4.05 2.88
N ASN A 449 24.42 3.60 1.63
CA ASN A 449 25.29 4.13 0.59
C ASN A 449 24.42 4.84 -0.45
N LEU A 450 24.71 6.10 -0.74
CA LEU A 450 24.13 6.89 -1.83
C LEU A 450 25.16 6.98 -2.93
N VAL A 451 24.88 6.42 -4.09
CA VAL A 451 25.76 6.40 -5.25
C VAL A 451 25.11 7.22 -6.36
N VAL A 452 25.64 8.40 -6.63
CA VAL A 452 25.23 9.22 -7.78
C VAL A 452 26.04 8.81 -8.98
N VAL A 453 25.36 8.42 -10.04
CA VAL A 453 25.98 7.94 -11.28
C VAL A 453 25.68 8.93 -12.38
N HIS A 454 26.71 9.65 -12.81
CA HIS A 454 26.62 10.60 -13.91
C HIS A 454 26.56 9.85 -15.24
N THR A 455 25.43 9.95 -15.91
CA THR A 455 25.21 9.33 -17.23
C THR A 455 25.07 10.43 -18.29
N PRO A 456 25.41 10.15 -19.58
CA PRO A 456 25.16 11.11 -20.65
C PRO A 456 23.68 11.47 -20.71
N GLN A 457 23.40 12.73 -21.07
CA GLN A 457 22.04 13.15 -21.43
C GLN A 457 21.63 12.40 -22.70
N ASN A 458 20.50 11.71 -22.64
CA ASN A 458 19.91 11.01 -23.79
C ASN A 458 19.08 11.96 -24.66
#